data_b02d2c1d0b97454ff2900e89d24e5c44
#
_entry.id   b02d2c1d0b97454ff2900e89d24e5c44
#
_cell.length_a   1.000
_cell.length_b   1.000
_cell.length_c   1.000
_cell.angle_alpha   90.00
_cell.angle_beta   90.00
_cell.angle_gamma   90.00
#
_symmetry.space_group_name_H-M   'P 1'
#
loop_
_entity.id
_entity.type
_entity.pdbx_description
1 polymer ?
#
loop_
_entity_poly.entity_id
_entity_poly.type
_entity_poly.pdbx_seq_one_letter_code
_entity_poly.pdbx_strand_id
1 'polypeptide(L)'
;MREGYWVIRTYKAGSVGEKTKFWVDARRAPRNAKRLKTDVKKALANEHSAVKTVARLLNANFSKGDYLIGLDYSKAGYRKLIKSIEGYKKMSEAQRMEAIRTAAEHEMRLCFRRVQYALGKEEKELTYLGVTSDMDGKTGEAVRIHHHVVVNRDSLAAFLDKWTLGGVEYETLTAQRDYMAVAVYLMEQVRRVPDAKKYSPSRNLVRPQPVDRIAKDGRMMTPPKGAVVIEFDKYRIGRPQYMRYILPEAADLGGTVYAKTTKKRE
;
A
#
# COMPACT_ATOMS: atom_id res chain seq x y z
N MET A 1 10.61 -27.21 27.87
CA MET A 1 9.65 -26.94 26.76
C MET A 1 9.46 -25.44 26.62
N ARG A 2 9.39 -24.90 25.42
CA ARG A 2 9.08 -23.46 25.22
C ARG A 2 7.60 -23.26 25.54
N GLU A 3 7.31 -22.48 26.57
CA GLU A 3 5.94 -22.07 26.88
C GLU A 3 5.49 -21.05 25.84
N GLY A 4 4.42 -21.37 25.13
CA GLY A 4 3.84 -20.51 24.10
C GLY A 4 2.68 -21.20 23.38
N TYR A 5 2.08 -20.49 22.43
CA TYR A 5 0.92 -20.99 21.70
C TYR A 5 0.89 -20.49 20.26
N TRP A 6 0.21 -21.22 19.40
CA TRP A 6 -0.01 -20.82 18.03
C TRP A 6 -1.19 -19.86 17.92
N VAL A 7 -1.02 -18.79 17.13
CA VAL A 7 -2.07 -17.82 16.82
C VAL A 7 -2.33 -17.83 15.32
N ILE A 8 -3.61 -17.87 14.91
CA ILE A 8 -4.05 -17.59 13.55
C ILE A 8 -4.62 -16.18 13.54
N ARG A 9 -3.95 -15.29 12.83
CA ARG A 9 -4.42 -13.94 12.54
C ARG A 9 -5.09 -13.90 11.18
N THR A 10 -6.32 -13.43 11.14
CA THR A 10 -7.12 -13.34 9.92
C THR A 10 -7.46 -11.89 9.62
N TYR A 11 -7.31 -11.48 8.35
CA TYR A 11 -7.83 -10.24 7.81
C TYR A 11 -8.90 -10.55 6.77
N LYS A 12 -9.92 -9.67 6.67
CA LYS A 12 -10.88 -9.62 5.56
C LYS A 12 -10.82 -8.22 4.96
N ALA A 13 -10.56 -8.13 3.66
CA ALA A 13 -10.45 -6.90 2.89
C ALA A 13 -11.22 -7.05 1.58
N GLY A 14 -12.46 -6.56 1.52
CA GLY A 14 -13.36 -6.82 0.40
C GLY A 14 -13.58 -8.32 0.21
N SER A 15 -13.30 -8.80 -1.00
CA SER A 15 -13.37 -10.21 -1.39
C SER A 15 -12.15 -11.05 -0.98
N VAL A 16 -11.07 -10.40 -0.52
CA VAL A 16 -9.82 -11.08 -0.18
C VAL A 16 -9.74 -11.39 1.30
N GLY A 17 -9.39 -12.63 1.62
CA GLY A 17 -9.04 -13.07 2.96
C GLY A 17 -7.55 -13.39 3.07
N GLU A 18 -6.97 -13.09 4.22
CA GLU A 18 -5.60 -13.47 4.56
C GLU A 18 -5.57 -14.17 5.91
N LYS A 19 -4.77 -15.23 6.02
CA LYS A 19 -4.47 -15.90 7.29
C LYS A 19 -2.96 -15.96 7.47
N THR A 20 -2.51 -15.63 8.67
CA THR A 20 -1.12 -15.84 9.10
C THR A 20 -1.12 -16.66 10.38
N LYS A 21 -0.41 -17.78 10.40
CA LYS A 21 -0.22 -18.60 11.58
C LYS A 21 1.19 -18.41 12.10
N PHE A 22 1.34 -18.07 13.38
CA PHE A 22 2.64 -17.81 14.00
C PHE A 22 2.64 -18.23 15.46
N TRP A 23 3.83 -18.52 15.97
CA TRP A 23 4.06 -18.87 17.38
C TRP A 23 4.21 -17.61 18.23
N VAL A 24 3.54 -17.57 19.36
CA VAL A 24 3.69 -16.53 20.39
C VAL A 24 4.37 -17.17 21.60
N ASP A 25 5.53 -16.65 21.95
CA ASP A 25 6.24 -17.05 23.14
C ASP A 25 5.61 -16.36 24.37
N ALA A 26 5.23 -17.12 25.40
CA ALA A 26 4.63 -16.60 26.62
C ALA A 26 5.57 -15.67 27.40
N ARG A 27 6.88 -15.81 27.20
CA ARG A 27 7.93 -14.98 27.86
C ARG A 27 8.25 -13.68 27.12
N ARG A 28 7.46 -13.29 26.14
CA ARG A 28 7.76 -12.10 25.34
C ARG A 28 7.74 -10.84 26.21
N ALA A 29 8.86 -10.09 26.18
CA ALA A 29 9.01 -8.81 26.87
C ALA A 29 7.88 -7.82 26.53
N PRO A 30 7.47 -6.97 27.49
CA PRO A 30 6.40 -6.01 27.30
C PRO A 30 6.69 -5.05 26.13
N ARG A 31 5.62 -4.52 25.51
CA ARG A 31 5.62 -3.68 24.31
C ARG A 31 6.49 -2.40 24.39
N ASN A 32 7.01 -2.06 25.54
CA ASN A 32 7.79 -0.85 25.81
C ASN A 32 9.31 -1.02 25.64
N ALA A 33 9.80 -2.15 25.11
CA ALA A 33 11.20 -2.29 24.74
C ALA A 33 11.58 -1.21 23.72
N LYS A 34 12.61 -0.41 24.02
CA LYS A 34 13.15 0.63 23.13
C LYS A 34 13.26 0.09 21.69
N ARG A 35 12.71 0.82 20.73
CA ARG A 35 12.85 0.49 19.30
C ARG A 35 14.34 0.48 18.94
N LEU A 36 14.90 -0.72 18.80
CA LEU A 36 16.22 -0.90 18.21
C LEU A 36 16.17 -0.45 16.74
N LYS A 37 17.28 0.15 16.27
CA LYS A 37 17.43 0.48 14.84
C LYS A 37 17.10 -0.74 13.98
N THR A 38 16.33 -0.50 12.92
CA THR A 38 15.89 -1.53 11.98
C THR A 38 17.08 -2.09 11.23
N ASP A 39 17.40 -3.38 11.39
CA ASP A 39 18.38 -4.07 10.57
C ASP A 39 17.81 -4.37 9.16
N VAL A 40 18.67 -4.79 8.22
CA VAL A 40 18.29 -5.06 6.82
C VAL A 40 17.17 -6.10 6.71
N LYS A 41 17.21 -7.17 7.51
CA LYS A 41 16.16 -8.22 7.52
C LYS A 41 14.83 -7.67 7.99
N LYS A 42 14.85 -6.80 8.99
CA LYS A 42 13.66 -6.16 9.53
C LYS A 42 13.12 -5.10 8.56
N ALA A 43 13.99 -4.40 7.83
CA ALA A 43 13.60 -3.47 6.78
C ALA A 43 12.85 -4.19 5.65
N LEU A 44 13.36 -5.31 5.15
CA LEU A 44 12.69 -6.14 4.13
C LEU A 44 11.34 -6.69 4.64
N ALA A 45 11.28 -7.18 5.88
CA ALA A 45 10.02 -7.65 6.47
C ALA A 45 8.99 -6.52 6.60
N ASN A 46 9.44 -5.29 6.92
CA ASN A 46 8.59 -4.11 6.98
C ASN A 46 8.07 -3.71 5.59
N GLU A 47 8.88 -3.86 4.53
CA GLU A 47 8.45 -3.62 3.14
C GLU A 47 7.36 -4.58 2.71
N HIS A 48 7.56 -5.88 2.90
CA HIS A 48 6.54 -6.89 2.61
C HIS A 48 5.25 -6.64 3.41
N SER A 49 5.37 -6.22 4.67
CA SER A 49 4.22 -5.86 5.51
C SER A 49 3.51 -4.61 5.00
N ALA A 50 4.25 -3.62 4.49
CA ALA A 50 3.68 -2.40 3.92
C ALA A 50 2.89 -2.69 2.63
N VAL A 51 3.44 -3.50 1.71
CA VAL A 51 2.72 -3.94 0.50
C VAL A 51 1.41 -4.65 0.86
N LYS A 52 1.43 -5.61 1.79
CA LYS A 52 0.22 -6.30 2.27
C LYS A 52 -0.80 -5.33 2.89
N THR A 53 -0.32 -4.34 3.62
CA THR A 53 -1.20 -3.32 4.23
C THR A 53 -1.86 -2.45 3.15
N VAL A 54 -1.10 -2.01 2.14
CA VAL A 54 -1.64 -1.25 1.01
C VAL A 54 -2.65 -2.10 0.23
N ALA A 55 -2.34 -3.37 -0.06
CA ALA A 55 -3.28 -4.27 -0.73
C ALA A 55 -4.60 -4.44 0.04
N ARG A 56 -4.54 -4.59 1.37
CA ARG A 56 -5.75 -4.65 2.21
C ARG A 56 -6.56 -3.36 2.14
N LEU A 57 -5.90 -2.19 2.17
CA LEU A 57 -6.58 -0.90 2.03
C LEU A 57 -7.23 -0.78 0.66
N LEU A 58 -6.55 -1.16 -0.42
CA LEU A 58 -7.09 -1.13 -1.77
C LEU A 58 -8.30 -2.06 -1.90
N ASN A 59 -8.17 -3.32 -1.49
CA ASN A 59 -9.23 -4.31 -1.57
C ASN A 59 -10.48 -3.98 -0.73
N ALA A 60 -10.32 -3.22 0.34
CA ALA A 60 -11.42 -2.84 1.23
C ALA A 60 -12.15 -1.57 0.78
N ASN A 61 -11.56 -0.73 -0.07
CA ASN A 61 -12.06 0.61 -0.33
C ASN A 61 -12.26 0.96 -1.81
N PHE A 62 -11.63 0.22 -2.72
CA PHE A 62 -11.68 0.52 -4.15
C PHE A 62 -12.22 -0.67 -4.95
N SER A 63 -12.80 -0.36 -6.11
CA SER A 63 -13.46 -1.33 -6.96
C SER A 63 -13.30 -0.97 -8.44
N LYS A 64 -13.86 -1.80 -9.33
CA LYS A 64 -13.95 -1.48 -10.75
C LYS A 64 -14.59 -0.11 -10.96
N GLY A 65 -13.96 0.70 -11.80
CA GLY A 65 -14.42 2.05 -12.14
C GLY A 65 -13.83 3.16 -11.28
N ASP A 66 -13.12 2.84 -10.21
CA ASP A 66 -12.24 3.77 -9.53
C ASP A 66 -10.96 3.98 -10.36
N TYR A 67 -10.12 4.95 -10.03
CA TYR A 67 -8.99 5.33 -10.87
C TYR A 67 -7.65 5.20 -10.15
N LEU A 68 -6.63 4.79 -10.91
CA LEU A 68 -5.23 5.04 -10.61
C LEU A 68 -4.82 6.28 -11.41
N ILE A 69 -4.45 7.37 -10.75
CA ILE A 69 -4.02 8.60 -11.39
C ILE A 69 -2.53 8.86 -11.15
N GLY A 70 -1.85 9.41 -12.17
CA GLY A 70 -0.52 9.98 -12.11
C GLY A 70 -0.61 11.50 -12.08
N LEU A 71 0.06 12.14 -11.14
CA LEU A 71 0.16 13.60 -11.05
C LEU A 71 1.59 14.02 -11.34
N ASP A 72 1.83 14.53 -12.54
CA ASP A 72 3.15 14.94 -13.01
C ASP A 72 3.38 16.44 -12.82
N TYR A 73 4.66 16.84 -12.83
CA TYR A 73 5.05 18.24 -12.83
C TYR A 73 5.51 18.65 -14.23
N SER A 74 4.87 19.65 -14.83
CA SER A 74 5.38 20.35 -16.00
C SER A 74 6.71 21.04 -15.70
N LYS A 75 7.44 21.48 -16.73
CA LYS A 75 8.67 22.29 -16.53
C LYS A 75 8.39 23.54 -15.67
N ALA A 76 7.25 24.20 -15.91
CA ALA A 76 6.83 25.39 -15.17
C ALA A 76 6.44 25.05 -13.73
N GLY A 77 5.64 24.00 -13.53
CA GLY A 77 5.23 23.52 -12.21
C GLY A 77 6.42 23.07 -11.36
N TYR A 78 7.37 22.36 -11.95
CA TYR A 78 8.60 21.98 -11.26
C TYR A 78 9.46 23.18 -10.86
N ARG A 79 9.57 24.20 -11.73
CA ARG A 79 10.24 25.46 -11.35
C ARG A 79 9.52 26.17 -10.21
N LYS A 80 8.18 26.17 -10.20
CA LYS A 80 7.37 26.74 -9.11
C LYS A 80 7.62 25.99 -7.81
N LEU A 81 7.67 24.65 -7.85
CA LEU A 81 8.01 23.81 -6.71
C LEU A 81 9.38 24.16 -6.13
N ILE A 82 10.43 24.26 -6.97
CA ILE A 82 11.78 24.62 -6.51
C ILE A 82 11.80 26.01 -5.89
N LYS A 83 11.09 26.98 -6.48
CA LYS A 83 11.03 28.36 -5.96
C LYS A 83 10.39 28.46 -4.57
N SER A 84 9.53 27.52 -4.20
CA SER A 84 8.89 27.47 -2.87
C SER A 84 9.83 26.98 -1.77
N ILE A 85 11.00 26.42 -2.14
CA ILE A 85 11.97 25.88 -1.19
C ILE A 85 12.95 26.95 -0.78
N GLU A 86 12.87 27.37 0.48
CA GLU A 86 13.79 28.37 1.05
C GLU A 86 15.25 27.84 1.07
N GLY A 87 16.19 28.67 0.68
CA GLY A 87 17.63 28.33 0.71
C GLY A 87 18.07 27.25 -0.29
N TYR A 88 17.22 26.84 -1.24
CA TYR A 88 17.49 25.74 -2.20
C TYR A 88 18.86 25.79 -2.85
N LYS A 89 19.32 27.00 -3.27
CA LYS A 89 20.61 27.17 -3.95
C LYS A 89 21.82 26.84 -3.07
N LYS A 90 21.68 26.95 -1.75
CA LYS A 90 22.76 26.72 -0.76
C LYS A 90 22.78 25.25 -0.27
N MET A 91 21.79 24.44 -0.64
CA MET A 91 21.66 23.07 -0.20
C MET A 91 22.61 22.13 -0.98
N SER A 92 23.10 21.09 -0.33
CA SER A 92 23.75 19.96 -0.99
C SER A 92 22.75 19.20 -1.88
N GLU A 93 23.22 18.36 -2.78
CA GLU A 93 22.36 17.56 -3.66
C GLU A 93 21.36 16.69 -2.87
N ALA A 94 21.82 15.98 -1.86
CA ALA A 94 20.98 15.17 -1.00
C ALA A 94 19.90 15.99 -0.27
N GLN A 95 20.26 17.18 0.24
CA GLN A 95 19.32 18.10 0.86
C GLN A 95 18.29 18.64 -0.14
N ARG A 96 18.70 18.96 -1.38
CA ARG A 96 17.78 19.39 -2.46
C ARG A 96 16.76 18.31 -2.79
N MET A 97 17.19 17.06 -2.93
CA MET A 97 16.30 15.94 -3.22
C MET A 97 15.24 15.77 -2.13
N GLU A 98 15.64 15.83 -0.87
CA GLU A 98 14.70 15.70 0.26
C GLU A 98 13.76 16.92 0.37
N ALA A 99 14.28 18.13 0.13
CA ALA A 99 13.48 19.34 0.12
C ALA A 99 12.44 19.35 -1.01
N ILE A 100 12.81 18.90 -2.22
CA ILE A 100 11.88 18.73 -3.36
C ILE A 100 10.79 17.73 -2.99
N ARG A 101 11.14 16.59 -2.40
CA ARG A 101 10.18 15.59 -1.97
C ARG A 101 9.19 16.15 -0.96
N THR A 102 9.70 16.82 0.06
CA THR A 102 8.87 17.45 1.10
C THR A 102 7.91 18.49 0.52
N ALA A 103 8.40 19.33 -0.39
CA ALA A 103 7.59 20.33 -1.08
C ALA A 103 6.53 19.67 -1.99
N ALA A 104 6.89 18.63 -2.72
CA ALA A 104 5.97 17.88 -3.57
C ALA A 104 4.86 17.19 -2.75
N GLU A 105 5.20 16.55 -1.63
CA GLU A 105 4.22 15.97 -0.72
C GLU A 105 3.30 17.04 -0.10
N HIS A 106 3.80 18.25 0.11
CA HIS A 106 3.00 19.38 0.55
C HIS A 106 1.99 19.80 -0.53
N GLU A 107 2.43 19.97 -1.78
CA GLU A 107 1.57 20.32 -2.91
C GLU A 107 0.51 19.25 -3.18
N MET A 108 0.86 17.97 -3.08
CA MET A 108 -0.11 16.87 -3.16
C MET A 108 -1.20 17.01 -2.07
N ARG A 109 -0.81 17.30 -0.82
CA ARG A 109 -1.79 17.53 0.27
C ARG A 109 -2.66 18.75 0.02
N LEU A 110 -2.12 19.81 -0.56
CA LEU A 110 -2.88 21.01 -0.96
C LEU A 110 -3.89 20.67 -2.06
N CYS A 111 -3.48 19.87 -3.06
CA CYS A 111 -4.36 19.38 -4.10
C CYS A 111 -5.52 18.58 -3.50
N PHE A 112 -5.24 17.61 -2.63
CA PHE A 112 -6.29 16.81 -1.96
C PHE A 112 -7.30 17.70 -1.20
N ARG A 113 -6.85 18.74 -0.52
CA ARG A 113 -7.77 19.68 0.15
C ARG A 113 -8.65 20.44 -0.84
N ARG A 114 -8.10 20.88 -1.99
CA ARG A 114 -8.86 21.56 -3.05
C ARG A 114 -9.90 20.63 -3.69
N VAL A 115 -9.50 19.38 -3.96
CA VAL A 115 -10.39 18.34 -4.49
C VAL A 115 -11.49 18.01 -3.48
N GLN A 116 -11.15 17.78 -2.22
CA GLN A 116 -12.14 17.53 -1.17
C GLN A 116 -13.15 18.67 -1.01
N TYR A 117 -12.67 19.92 -1.08
CA TYR A 117 -13.55 21.08 -1.06
C TYR A 117 -14.50 21.15 -2.26
N ALA A 118 -14.00 20.82 -3.46
CA ALA A 118 -14.82 20.78 -4.67
C ALA A 118 -15.91 19.69 -4.59
N LEU A 119 -15.53 18.49 -4.16
CA LEU A 119 -16.44 17.36 -3.99
C LEU A 119 -17.47 17.62 -2.89
N GLY A 120 -17.07 18.28 -1.79
CA GLY A 120 -17.99 18.62 -0.70
C GLY A 120 -19.15 19.53 -1.11
N LYS A 121 -18.98 20.35 -2.16
CA LYS A 121 -20.07 21.14 -2.76
C LYS A 121 -21.12 20.27 -3.45
N GLU A 122 -20.77 19.05 -3.83
CA GLU A 122 -21.63 18.07 -4.50
C GLU A 122 -22.06 16.96 -3.52
N GLU A 123 -21.86 17.15 -2.22
CA GLU A 123 -22.11 16.15 -1.17
C GLU A 123 -21.33 14.82 -1.38
N LYS A 124 -20.19 14.89 -2.05
CA LYS A 124 -19.29 13.77 -2.31
C LYS A 124 -18.04 13.85 -1.43
N GLU A 125 -17.39 12.71 -1.22
CA GLU A 125 -16.17 12.62 -0.45
C GLU A 125 -15.00 12.11 -1.29
N LEU A 126 -13.82 12.66 -1.04
CA LEU A 126 -12.57 12.15 -1.60
C LEU A 126 -12.08 10.96 -0.78
N THR A 127 -12.01 9.80 -1.41
CA THR A 127 -11.35 8.61 -0.88
C THR A 127 -10.10 8.34 -1.70
N TYR A 128 -8.92 8.26 -1.05
CA TYR A 128 -7.65 8.10 -1.76
C TYR A 128 -6.60 7.31 -0.99
N LEU A 129 -5.67 6.74 -1.76
CA LEU A 129 -4.38 6.24 -1.29
C LEU A 129 -3.29 6.70 -2.26
N GLY A 130 -2.38 7.56 -1.79
CA GLY A 130 -1.35 8.17 -2.62
C GLY A 130 0.07 7.82 -2.19
N VAL A 131 0.98 7.75 -3.17
CA VAL A 131 2.43 7.64 -2.99
C VAL A 131 3.12 8.75 -3.77
N THR A 132 4.27 9.20 -3.26
CA THR A 132 5.17 10.12 -3.97
C THR A 132 6.36 9.30 -4.47
N SER A 133 6.63 9.36 -5.76
CA SER A 133 7.72 8.68 -6.43
C SER A 133 8.77 9.66 -6.93
N ASP A 134 10.03 9.29 -6.78
CA ASP A 134 11.21 9.93 -7.37
C ASP A 134 12.20 8.89 -7.89
N MET A 135 11.74 7.64 -8.04
CA MET A 135 12.50 6.53 -8.61
C MET A 135 11.63 5.77 -9.62
N ASP A 136 12.27 5.21 -10.63
CA ASP A 136 11.67 4.17 -11.46
C ASP A 136 11.63 2.85 -10.68
N GLY A 137 10.45 2.26 -10.56
CA GLY A 137 10.25 1.01 -9.80
C GLY A 137 10.92 -0.22 -10.42
N LYS A 138 11.29 -0.17 -11.70
CA LYS A 138 11.93 -1.27 -12.43
C LYS A 138 13.46 -1.15 -12.42
N THR A 139 13.96 0.04 -12.73
CA THR A 139 15.41 0.28 -12.84
C THR A 139 16.03 0.73 -11.52
N GLY A 140 15.25 1.31 -10.61
CA GLY A 140 15.73 1.93 -9.38
C GLY A 140 16.45 3.26 -9.62
N GLU A 141 16.40 3.79 -10.84
CA GLU A 141 17.01 5.07 -11.18
C GLU A 141 16.16 6.25 -10.68
N ALA A 142 16.83 7.37 -10.42
CA ALA A 142 16.15 8.59 -10.03
C ALA A 142 15.36 9.15 -11.22
N VAL A 143 14.08 9.43 -11.01
CA VAL A 143 13.20 10.07 -11.99
C VAL A 143 12.66 11.38 -11.43
N ARG A 144 12.11 12.22 -12.31
CA ARG A 144 11.43 13.43 -11.85
C ARG A 144 10.31 13.06 -10.90
N ILE A 145 10.23 13.80 -9.78
CA ILE A 145 9.21 13.58 -8.77
C ILE A 145 7.80 13.66 -9.37
N HIS A 146 6.96 12.72 -8.99
CA HIS A 146 5.56 12.63 -9.40
C HIS A 146 4.77 11.87 -8.32
N HIS A 147 3.45 11.77 -8.48
CA HIS A 147 2.62 11.06 -7.53
C HIS A 147 1.75 10.03 -8.24
N HIS A 148 1.57 8.87 -7.62
CA HIS A 148 0.55 7.90 -8.00
C HIS A 148 -0.52 7.87 -6.91
N VAL A 149 -1.78 7.99 -7.30
CA VAL A 149 -2.89 8.05 -6.34
C VAL A 149 -4.03 7.16 -6.84
N VAL A 150 -4.47 6.24 -6.01
CA VAL A 150 -5.74 5.54 -6.24
C VAL A 150 -6.85 6.37 -5.62
N VAL A 151 -7.89 6.65 -6.39
CA VAL A 151 -9.01 7.53 -6.01
C VAL A 151 -10.36 6.92 -6.38
N ASN A 152 -11.40 7.27 -5.62
CA ASN A 152 -12.77 6.89 -5.99
C ASN A 152 -13.23 7.60 -7.28
N ARG A 153 -14.12 6.95 -8.02
CA ARG A 153 -14.57 7.35 -9.37
C ARG A 153 -15.07 8.78 -9.48
N ASP A 154 -15.72 9.29 -8.44
CA ASP A 154 -16.29 10.63 -8.46
C ASP A 154 -15.23 11.75 -8.37
N SER A 155 -13.98 11.39 -8.08
CA SER A 155 -12.91 12.37 -7.81
C SER A 155 -12.13 12.78 -9.06
N LEU A 156 -12.17 12.03 -10.15
CA LEU A 156 -11.32 12.26 -11.32
C LEU A 156 -11.46 13.66 -11.90
N ALA A 157 -12.68 14.11 -12.17
CA ALA A 157 -12.94 15.43 -12.73
C ALA A 157 -12.37 16.57 -11.87
N ALA A 158 -12.49 16.43 -10.54
CA ALA A 158 -11.93 17.38 -9.59
C ALA A 158 -10.38 17.37 -9.60
N PHE A 159 -9.73 16.22 -9.79
CA PHE A 159 -8.28 16.17 -9.96
C PHE A 159 -7.81 16.85 -11.26
N LEU A 160 -8.50 16.60 -12.38
CA LEU A 160 -8.21 17.25 -13.66
C LEU A 160 -8.30 18.78 -13.57
N ASP A 161 -9.22 19.31 -12.77
CA ASP A 161 -9.38 20.75 -12.56
C ASP A 161 -8.41 21.32 -11.51
N LYS A 162 -8.14 20.60 -10.42
CA LYS A 162 -7.41 21.14 -9.26
C LYS A 162 -5.90 20.87 -9.23
N TRP A 163 -5.39 19.97 -10.08
CA TRP A 163 -3.96 19.79 -10.27
C TRP A 163 -3.43 20.78 -11.29
N THR A 164 -2.76 21.83 -10.82
CA THR A 164 -2.31 22.96 -11.68
C THR A 164 -0.81 22.98 -11.93
N LEU A 165 -0.05 21.99 -11.41
CA LEU A 165 1.39 21.94 -11.50
C LEU A 165 1.92 21.12 -12.69
N GLY A 166 1.04 20.37 -13.37
CA GLY A 166 1.43 19.53 -14.50
C GLY A 166 0.26 18.75 -15.09
N GLY A 167 0.57 17.60 -15.65
CA GLY A 167 -0.41 16.68 -16.23
C GLY A 167 -1.09 15.80 -15.19
N VAL A 168 -2.25 15.29 -15.56
CA VAL A 168 -2.95 14.21 -14.87
C VAL A 168 -3.15 13.09 -15.86
N GLU A 169 -2.46 11.97 -15.65
CA GLU A 169 -2.70 10.71 -16.35
C GLU A 169 -3.61 9.84 -15.51
N TYR A 170 -4.42 8.99 -16.13
CA TYR A 170 -5.30 8.12 -15.37
C TYR A 170 -5.63 6.83 -16.10
N GLU A 171 -5.79 5.79 -15.31
CA GLU A 171 -6.26 4.47 -15.72
C GLU A 171 -7.44 4.04 -14.83
N THR A 172 -8.46 3.46 -15.45
CA THR A 172 -9.60 2.91 -14.70
C THR A 172 -9.20 1.59 -14.05
N LEU A 173 -9.46 1.42 -12.76
CA LEU A 173 -9.30 0.13 -12.12
C LEU A 173 -10.25 -0.88 -12.74
N THR A 174 -9.67 -1.98 -13.22
CA THR A 174 -10.42 -3.09 -13.81
C THR A 174 -11.07 -3.96 -12.73
N ALA A 175 -11.98 -4.86 -13.13
CA ALA A 175 -12.61 -5.81 -12.23
C ALA A 175 -11.59 -6.86 -11.76
N GLN A 176 -10.71 -6.48 -10.85
CA GLN A 176 -9.78 -7.40 -10.20
C GLN A 176 -10.38 -7.85 -8.87
N ARG A 177 -10.20 -9.14 -8.57
CA ARG A 177 -10.61 -9.70 -7.27
C ARG A 177 -9.63 -9.35 -6.16
N ASP A 178 -8.42 -8.93 -6.53
CA ASP A 178 -7.33 -8.63 -5.61
C ASP A 178 -6.40 -7.58 -6.21
N TYR A 179 -6.32 -6.43 -5.57
CA TYR A 179 -5.46 -5.31 -5.96
C TYR A 179 -4.01 -5.44 -5.46
N MET A 180 -3.54 -6.67 -5.17
CA MET A 180 -2.14 -6.87 -4.76
C MET A 180 -1.15 -6.38 -5.82
N ALA A 181 -1.44 -6.56 -7.11
CA ALA A 181 -0.57 -6.09 -8.19
C ALA A 181 -0.44 -4.56 -8.18
N VAL A 182 -1.55 -3.84 -7.95
CA VAL A 182 -1.55 -2.38 -7.80
C VAL A 182 -0.77 -1.95 -6.56
N ALA A 183 -0.93 -2.68 -5.43
CA ALA A 183 -0.17 -2.40 -4.21
C ALA A 183 1.34 -2.58 -4.40
N VAL A 184 1.76 -3.65 -5.10
CA VAL A 184 3.17 -3.89 -5.46
C VAL A 184 3.69 -2.76 -6.33
N TYR A 185 2.97 -2.41 -7.40
CA TYR A 185 3.33 -1.30 -8.30
C TYR A 185 3.55 0.01 -7.52
N LEU A 186 2.60 0.41 -6.68
CA LEU A 186 2.70 1.64 -5.88
C LEU A 186 3.89 1.61 -4.93
N MET A 187 4.16 0.47 -4.30
CA MET A 187 5.22 0.36 -3.29
C MET A 187 6.61 0.20 -3.90
N GLU A 188 6.73 -0.27 -5.14
CA GLU A 188 7.98 -0.30 -5.90
C GLU A 188 8.44 1.11 -6.32
N GLN A 189 7.51 2.06 -6.47
CA GLN A 189 7.78 3.46 -6.81
C GLN A 189 8.31 4.30 -5.62
N VAL A 190 8.33 3.76 -4.40
CA VAL A 190 8.68 4.51 -3.20
C VAL A 190 10.10 4.19 -2.76
N ARG A 191 10.89 5.22 -2.44
CA ARG A 191 12.24 5.04 -1.85
C ARG A 191 12.21 4.12 -0.63
N ARG A 192 13.19 3.23 -0.57
CA ARG A 192 13.40 2.31 0.56
C ARG A 192 14.16 2.99 1.70
N VAL A 193 13.65 4.11 2.19
CA VAL A 193 14.21 4.79 3.36
C VAL A 193 13.62 4.14 4.62
N PRO A 194 14.45 3.64 5.54
CA PRO A 194 13.97 3.11 6.81
C PRO A 194 13.14 4.16 7.57
N ASP A 195 12.03 3.72 8.15
CA ASP A 195 11.12 4.52 8.99
C ASP A 195 10.40 5.70 8.28
N ALA A 196 10.64 5.94 6.98
CA ALA A 196 9.90 6.95 6.23
C ALA A 196 8.46 6.51 5.94
N LYS A 197 7.54 7.48 5.93
CA LYS A 197 6.15 7.25 5.54
C LYS A 197 6.10 6.96 4.03
N LYS A 198 5.68 5.76 3.67
CA LYS A 198 5.71 5.27 2.29
C LYS A 198 4.47 5.62 1.47
N TYR A 199 3.32 5.85 2.11
CA TYR A 199 2.05 6.15 1.45
C TYR A 199 1.18 7.06 2.32
N SER A 200 0.25 7.76 1.70
CA SER A 200 -0.69 8.69 2.34
C SER A 200 -2.12 8.25 2.08
N PRO A 201 -2.78 7.59 3.04
CA PRO A 201 -4.18 7.21 2.93
C PRO A 201 -5.10 8.33 3.41
N SER A 202 -6.28 8.48 2.82
CA SER A 202 -7.33 9.34 3.35
C SER A 202 -7.84 8.80 4.70
N ARG A 203 -8.47 9.68 5.50
CA ARG A 203 -8.91 9.31 6.85
C ARG A 203 -10.14 8.43 6.84
N ASN A 204 -11.00 8.56 5.85
CA ASN A 204 -12.25 7.83 5.66
C ASN A 204 -12.08 6.41 5.09
N LEU A 205 -10.84 5.95 4.80
CA LEU A 205 -10.61 4.58 4.40
C LEU A 205 -11.02 3.58 5.49
N VAL A 206 -11.78 2.57 5.10
CA VAL A 206 -12.00 1.38 5.91
C VAL A 206 -10.65 0.68 6.12
N ARG A 207 -10.29 0.42 7.36
CA ARG A 207 -9.03 -0.23 7.74
C ARG A 207 -9.31 -1.64 8.24
N PRO A 208 -9.06 -2.69 7.45
CA PRO A 208 -9.27 -4.07 7.86
C PRO A 208 -8.55 -4.36 9.17
N GLN A 209 -9.30 -4.77 10.19
CA GLN A 209 -8.76 -5.12 11.50
C GLN A 209 -8.46 -6.62 11.56
N PRO A 210 -7.37 -7.02 12.21
CA PRO A 210 -7.06 -8.42 12.41
C PRO A 210 -7.97 -9.06 13.45
N VAL A 211 -8.35 -10.31 13.22
CA VAL A 211 -8.99 -11.17 14.20
C VAL A 211 -8.02 -12.30 14.53
N ASP A 212 -7.60 -12.38 15.79
CA ASP A 212 -6.68 -13.40 16.29
C ASP A 212 -7.45 -14.53 16.96
N ARG A 213 -7.08 -15.78 16.66
CA ARG A 213 -7.60 -16.99 17.31
C ARG A 213 -6.43 -17.89 17.71
N ILE A 214 -6.52 -18.50 18.89
CA ILE A 214 -5.55 -19.51 19.33
C ILE A 214 -5.80 -20.78 18.50
N ALA A 215 -4.73 -21.28 17.90
CA ALA A 215 -4.77 -22.55 17.18
C ALA A 215 -4.42 -23.72 18.15
N LYS A 216 -5.16 -24.81 18.04
CA LYS A 216 -4.97 -25.99 18.90
C LYS A 216 -3.61 -26.67 18.70
N ASP A 217 -3.03 -26.56 17.53
CA ASP A 217 -1.79 -27.25 17.16
C ASP A 217 -0.99 -26.52 16.07
N GLY A 218 0.17 -27.08 15.71
CA GLY A 218 1.06 -26.60 14.64
C GLY A 218 0.71 -27.07 13.24
N ARG A 219 -0.45 -27.73 12.99
CA ARG A 219 -0.84 -28.27 11.69
C ARG A 219 -0.99 -27.18 10.63
N MET A 220 -1.03 -27.58 9.38
CA MET A 220 -1.23 -26.65 8.27
C MET A 220 -2.59 -25.95 8.35
N MET A 221 -2.61 -24.67 7.96
CA MET A 221 -3.86 -23.92 7.84
C MET A 221 -4.67 -24.45 6.64
N THR A 222 -5.99 -24.42 6.78
CA THR A 222 -6.94 -24.68 5.69
C THR A 222 -7.65 -23.39 5.29
N PRO A 223 -7.96 -23.21 3.98
CA PRO A 223 -8.80 -22.11 3.53
C PRO A 223 -10.24 -22.29 4.04
N PRO A 224 -11.06 -21.25 4.06
CA PRO A 224 -12.50 -21.38 4.24
C PRO A 224 -13.11 -22.27 3.14
N LYS A 225 -14.23 -22.91 3.43
CA LYS A 225 -14.95 -23.73 2.45
C LYS A 225 -15.33 -22.87 1.23
N GLY A 226 -15.03 -23.37 0.03
CA GLY A 226 -15.31 -22.69 -1.23
C GLY A 226 -14.37 -21.53 -1.57
N ALA A 227 -13.42 -21.17 -0.73
CA ALA A 227 -12.45 -20.13 -1.05
C ALA A 227 -11.42 -20.61 -2.07
N VAL A 228 -11.03 -19.71 -3.00
CA VAL A 228 -9.97 -19.94 -3.98
C VAL A 228 -8.65 -19.44 -3.39
N VAL A 229 -7.69 -20.34 -3.19
CA VAL A 229 -6.35 -19.97 -2.67
C VAL A 229 -5.52 -19.34 -3.78
N ILE A 230 -5.06 -18.11 -3.55
CA ILE A 230 -4.20 -17.35 -4.47
C ILE A 230 -2.73 -17.56 -4.14
N GLU A 231 -2.42 -17.56 -2.84
CA GLU A 231 -1.06 -17.67 -2.34
C GLU A 231 -1.05 -18.51 -1.08
N PHE A 232 -0.14 -19.46 -1.01
CA PHE A 232 0.08 -20.25 0.20
C PHE A 232 1.56 -20.57 0.36
N ASP A 233 2.17 -19.94 1.36
CA ASP A 233 3.52 -20.28 1.78
C ASP A 233 3.46 -21.57 2.60
N LYS A 234 3.80 -22.69 1.95
CA LYS A 234 3.90 -24.02 2.57
C LYS A 234 5.20 -24.09 3.36
N TYR A 235 5.24 -23.51 4.52
CA TYR A 235 6.33 -23.76 5.46
C TYR A 235 6.15 -25.15 6.09
N ARG A 236 7.28 -25.74 6.53
CA ARG A 236 7.26 -27.01 7.26
C ARG A 236 6.42 -26.87 8.53
N ILE A 237 5.80 -27.97 8.98
CA ILE A 237 5.08 -28.07 10.25
C ILE A 237 5.92 -27.42 11.38
N GLY A 238 5.32 -26.60 12.21
CA GLY A 238 6.02 -25.90 13.30
C GLY A 238 6.69 -24.59 12.91
N ARG A 239 6.47 -24.06 11.68
CA ARG A 239 6.94 -22.72 11.27
C ARG A 239 5.77 -21.79 10.94
N PRO A 240 5.99 -20.46 10.91
CA PRO A 240 4.97 -19.52 10.46
C PRO A 240 4.44 -19.87 9.08
N GLN A 241 3.13 -19.70 8.87
CA GLN A 241 2.45 -19.95 7.60
C GLN A 241 1.70 -18.71 7.18
N TYR A 242 1.60 -18.47 5.88
CA TYR A 242 0.80 -17.39 5.30
C TYR A 242 -0.10 -17.95 4.19
N MET A 243 -1.34 -17.47 4.14
CA MET A 243 -2.31 -17.85 3.11
C MET A 243 -3.13 -16.64 2.71
N ARG A 244 -3.30 -16.44 1.40
CA ARG A 244 -4.21 -15.48 0.81
C ARG A 244 -5.18 -16.16 -0.11
N TYR A 245 -6.44 -15.78 -0.04
CA TYR A 245 -7.53 -16.46 -0.76
C TYR A 245 -8.66 -15.48 -1.10
N ILE A 246 -9.44 -15.83 -2.12
CA ILE A 246 -10.68 -15.14 -2.48
C ILE A 246 -11.86 -15.85 -1.84
N LEU A 247 -12.77 -15.08 -1.25
CA LEU A 247 -13.98 -15.58 -0.61
C LEU A 247 -14.99 -16.12 -1.66
N PRO A 248 -15.85 -17.11 -1.32
CA PRO A 248 -16.77 -17.74 -2.27
C PRO A 248 -17.71 -16.77 -2.97
N GLU A 249 -18.25 -15.79 -2.23
CA GLU A 249 -19.21 -14.79 -2.75
C GLU A 249 -18.64 -13.94 -3.88
N ALA A 250 -17.30 -13.83 -3.96
CA ALA A 250 -16.60 -13.14 -5.02
C ALA A 250 -16.18 -14.09 -6.17
N ALA A 251 -16.18 -15.40 -5.95
CA ALA A 251 -15.83 -16.39 -6.96
C ALA A 251 -16.83 -16.42 -8.12
N ASP A 252 -18.09 -16.06 -7.86
CA ASP A 252 -19.16 -16.04 -8.88
C ASP A 252 -19.10 -14.84 -9.82
N LEU A 253 -18.24 -13.84 -9.56
CA LEU A 253 -18.16 -12.60 -10.33
C LEU A 253 -17.23 -12.62 -11.56
N GLY A 254 -16.78 -13.78 -12.02
CA GLY A 254 -16.17 -13.97 -13.37
C GLY A 254 -14.80 -13.30 -13.64
N GLY A 255 -14.00 -12.96 -12.65
CA GLY A 255 -12.69 -12.33 -12.84
C GLY A 255 -11.53 -13.33 -12.95
N THR A 256 -10.51 -13.02 -13.73
CA THR A 256 -9.31 -13.84 -13.92
C THR A 256 -8.41 -13.82 -12.69
N VAL A 257 -8.10 -15.01 -12.14
CA VAL A 257 -7.17 -15.16 -11.03
C VAL A 257 -5.75 -15.34 -11.58
N TYR A 258 -4.87 -14.39 -11.35
CA TYR A 258 -3.45 -14.57 -11.65
C TYR A 258 -2.79 -15.35 -10.51
N ALA A 259 -2.61 -16.67 -10.71
CA ALA A 259 -1.78 -17.48 -9.82
C ALA A 259 -0.30 -17.17 -10.12
N LYS A 260 0.42 -16.52 -9.20
CA LYS A 260 1.88 -16.51 -9.25
C LYS A 260 2.39 -17.90 -8.87
N THR A 261 2.90 -18.63 -9.84
CA THR A 261 3.71 -19.82 -9.62
C THR A 261 5.06 -19.36 -9.03
N THR A 262 5.26 -19.57 -7.75
CA THR A 262 6.58 -19.40 -7.11
C THR A 262 7.54 -20.42 -7.68
N LYS A 263 8.48 -20.00 -8.53
CA LYS A 263 9.64 -20.82 -8.90
C LYS A 263 10.40 -21.20 -7.63
N LYS A 264 10.57 -22.52 -7.39
CA LYS A 264 11.54 -23.04 -6.45
C LYS A 264 12.92 -22.46 -6.80
N ARG A 265 13.57 -21.85 -5.84
CA ARG A 265 15.03 -21.73 -5.85
C ARG A 265 15.56 -23.05 -5.30
N GLU A 266 16.25 -23.78 -6.14
CA GLU A 266 17.16 -24.86 -5.76
C GLU A 266 18.35 -24.33 -4.95
#